data_159321267895488b35e68aac6e26690f
#
_entry.id   159321267895488b35e68aac6e26690f
#
_cell.length_a   1.000
_cell.length_b   1.000
_cell.length_c   1.000
_cell.angle_alpha   90.00
_cell.angle_beta   90.00
_cell.angle_gamma   90.00
#
_symmetry.space_group_name_H-M   'P 1'
#
loop_
_entity.id
_entity.type
_entity.pdbx_description
1 polymer ?
#
loop_
_entity_poly.entity_id
_entity_poly.type
_entity_poly.pdbx_seq_one_letter_code
_entity_poly.pdbx_strand_id
1 'polypeptide(L)'
;ILGAGCEIVTSGLWGSHFVNFAQQAKPFGLFDRVTYISGGEIASHEIAGKMGTDYPNNVISNTYELWYDHSFPGHKKFQSDLAKRSGKNETAMWPVLAYIGVKFIEAAGNKAGTMDADKFAAALEGMTIKTPVGDRTIDPKTHQANTGQFWGPMVKKSGVDYRVMSPVTFYPATLD
;
A
#
# COMPACT_ATOMS: atom_id res chain seq x y z
N ILE A 1 4.89 -3.41 -27.00
CA ILE A 1 4.86 -4.54 -26.05
C ILE A 1 4.38 -5.81 -26.75
N LEU A 2 3.14 -5.87 -27.23
CA LEU A 2 2.58 -7.10 -27.83
C LEU A 2 3.34 -7.58 -29.07
N GLY A 3 3.79 -6.66 -29.93
CA GLY A 3 4.60 -7.00 -31.12
C GLY A 3 6.03 -7.45 -30.81
N ALA A 4 6.52 -7.23 -29.58
CA ALA A 4 7.85 -7.66 -29.14
C ALA A 4 7.85 -9.05 -28.50
N GLY A 5 6.68 -9.72 -28.35
CA GLY A 5 6.58 -11.05 -27.75
C GLY A 5 6.91 -11.11 -26.26
N CYS A 6 6.74 -10.01 -25.52
CA CYS A 6 6.98 -9.98 -24.09
C CYS A 6 5.96 -10.84 -23.32
N GLU A 7 6.43 -11.67 -22.41
CA GLU A 7 5.60 -12.47 -21.50
C GLU A 7 5.32 -11.75 -20.18
N ILE A 8 6.24 -10.86 -19.76
CA ILE A 8 6.16 -10.09 -18.52
C ILE A 8 6.35 -8.61 -18.84
N VAL A 9 5.52 -7.79 -18.23
CA VAL A 9 5.62 -6.33 -18.28
C VAL A 9 5.72 -5.79 -16.88
N THR A 10 6.74 -4.99 -16.58
CA THR A 10 6.90 -4.32 -15.29
C THR A 10 6.60 -2.84 -15.42
N SER A 11 6.04 -2.25 -14.38
CA SER A 11 5.63 -0.85 -14.37
C SER A 11 5.63 -0.23 -12.97
N GLY A 12 5.94 1.07 -12.89
CA GLY A 12 5.72 1.92 -11.73
C GLY A 12 4.52 2.85 -11.87
N LEU A 13 3.63 2.61 -12.84
CA LEU A 13 2.41 3.42 -12.97
C LEU A 13 1.50 3.23 -11.76
N TRP A 14 1.03 4.34 -11.20
CA TRP A 14 0.15 4.37 -10.04
C TRP A 14 -1.05 5.30 -10.27
N GLY A 15 -2.06 5.20 -9.40
CA GLY A 15 -3.21 6.08 -9.42
C GLY A 15 -3.93 6.10 -10.77
N SER A 16 -4.32 7.30 -11.22
CA SER A 16 -5.03 7.51 -12.49
C SER A 16 -4.18 7.14 -13.71
N HIS A 17 -2.85 7.19 -13.62
CA HIS A 17 -1.98 6.80 -14.73
C HIS A 17 -2.15 5.32 -15.06
N PHE A 18 -2.18 4.45 -14.03
CA PHE A 18 -2.47 3.05 -14.25
C PHE A 18 -3.89 2.81 -14.78
N VAL A 19 -4.89 3.48 -14.19
CA VAL A 19 -6.29 3.34 -14.64
C VAL A 19 -6.42 3.67 -16.13
N ASN A 20 -5.87 4.81 -16.55
CA ASN A 20 -5.89 5.23 -17.96
C ASN A 20 -5.14 4.26 -18.86
N PHE A 21 -3.96 3.79 -18.43
CA PHE A 21 -3.19 2.78 -19.18
C PHE A 21 -4.00 1.49 -19.34
N ALA A 22 -4.58 0.98 -18.26
CA ALA A 22 -5.37 -0.25 -18.27
C ALA A 22 -6.57 -0.16 -19.20
N GLN A 23 -7.30 0.97 -19.18
CA GLN A 23 -8.44 1.21 -20.08
C GLN A 23 -8.02 1.26 -21.55
N GLN A 24 -6.89 1.89 -21.86
CA GLN A 24 -6.36 1.96 -23.22
C GLN A 24 -5.79 0.62 -23.69
N ALA A 25 -5.19 -0.17 -22.81
CA ALA A 25 -4.59 -1.47 -23.14
C ALA A 25 -5.61 -2.60 -23.27
N LYS A 26 -6.77 -2.48 -22.60
CA LYS A 26 -7.82 -3.51 -22.55
C LYS A 26 -8.32 -3.93 -23.94
N PRO A 27 -8.65 -3.02 -24.89
CA PRO A 27 -9.10 -3.41 -26.23
C PRO A 27 -8.08 -4.20 -27.04
N PHE A 28 -6.80 -4.08 -26.71
CA PHE A 28 -5.71 -4.82 -27.38
C PHE A 28 -5.42 -6.18 -26.74
N GLY A 29 -6.12 -6.55 -25.66
CA GLY A 29 -5.92 -7.81 -24.96
C GLY A 29 -4.56 -7.93 -24.29
N LEU A 30 -3.94 -6.81 -23.86
CA LEU A 30 -2.60 -6.83 -23.26
C LEU A 30 -2.54 -7.77 -22.05
N PHE A 31 -3.44 -7.59 -21.10
CA PHE A 31 -3.45 -8.34 -19.84
C PHE A 31 -3.87 -9.81 -19.96
N ASP A 32 -4.33 -10.24 -21.13
CA ASP A 32 -4.61 -11.66 -21.43
C ASP A 32 -3.37 -12.37 -21.98
N ARG A 33 -2.35 -11.62 -22.39
CA ARG A 33 -1.14 -12.13 -23.04
C ARG A 33 0.14 -11.96 -22.22
N VAL A 34 0.11 -11.10 -21.20
CA VAL A 34 1.29 -10.82 -20.36
C VAL A 34 0.93 -10.95 -18.88
N THR A 35 1.92 -11.30 -18.08
CA THR A 35 1.88 -11.05 -16.61
C THR A 35 2.32 -9.62 -16.37
N TYR A 36 1.43 -8.80 -15.80
CA TYR A 36 1.73 -7.41 -15.48
C TYR A 36 2.13 -7.28 -14.01
N ILE A 37 3.37 -6.86 -13.76
CA ILE A 37 3.91 -6.68 -12.40
C ILE A 37 4.07 -5.19 -12.14
N SER A 38 3.42 -4.68 -11.13
CA SER A 38 3.44 -3.24 -10.80
C SER A 38 3.87 -2.98 -9.36
N GLY A 39 4.89 -2.12 -9.21
CA GLY A 39 5.29 -1.51 -7.94
C GLY A 39 4.59 -0.18 -7.64
N GLY A 40 3.53 0.17 -8.35
CA GLY A 40 2.80 1.44 -8.22
C GLY A 40 1.55 1.36 -7.33
N GLU A 41 1.54 0.50 -6.31
CA GLU A 41 0.47 0.34 -5.30
C GLU A 41 -0.94 0.15 -5.91
N ILE A 42 -1.02 -0.43 -7.11
CA ILE A 42 -2.30 -0.61 -7.80
C ILE A 42 -3.18 -1.72 -7.20
N ALA A 43 -2.67 -2.48 -6.24
CA ALA A 43 -3.44 -3.41 -5.43
C ALA A 43 -4.25 -2.72 -4.32
N SER A 44 -4.04 -1.44 -4.09
CA SER A 44 -4.77 -0.67 -3.10
C SER A 44 -6.27 -0.59 -3.44
N HIS A 45 -7.10 -0.45 -2.41
CA HIS A 45 -8.56 -0.36 -2.59
C HIS A 45 -8.97 0.88 -3.40
N GLU A 46 -8.21 1.98 -3.34
CA GLU A 46 -8.46 3.19 -4.15
C GLU A 46 -8.45 2.89 -5.65
N ILE A 47 -7.63 1.95 -6.08
CA ILE A 47 -7.52 1.57 -7.49
C ILE A 47 -8.41 0.37 -7.79
N ALA A 48 -8.29 -0.70 -7.01
CA ALA A 48 -9.05 -1.92 -7.24
C ALA A 48 -10.57 -1.69 -7.12
N GLY A 49 -11.03 -1.00 -6.07
CA GLY A 49 -12.43 -0.66 -5.85
C GLY A 49 -12.96 0.31 -6.91
N LYS A 50 -12.16 1.33 -7.31
CA LYS A 50 -12.56 2.27 -8.36
C LYS A 50 -12.72 1.60 -9.73
N MET A 51 -11.85 0.67 -10.08
CA MET A 51 -11.93 -0.05 -11.34
C MET A 51 -12.97 -1.17 -11.33
N GLY A 52 -13.29 -1.71 -10.15
CA GLY A 52 -14.30 -2.75 -10.03
C GLY A 52 -14.01 -3.95 -10.92
N THR A 53 -15.01 -4.36 -11.69
CA THR A 53 -14.90 -5.48 -12.64
C THR A 53 -13.99 -5.19 -13.84
N ASP A 54 -13.64 -3.93 -14.09
CA ASP A 54 -12.74 -3.53 -15.17
C ASP A 54 -11.26 -3.67 -14.81
N TYR A 55 -10.95 -3.97 -13.56
CA TYR A 55 -9.58 -4.26 -13.15
C TYR A 55 -9.02 -5.45 -13.94
N PRO A 56 -7.82 -5.32 -14.55
CA PRO A 56 -7.33 -6.33 -15.51
C PRO A 56 -6.96 -7.67 -14.86
N ASN A 57 -6.89 -8.72 -15.70
CA ASN A 57 -6.37 -10.04 -15.33
C ASN A 57 -4.84 -10.02 -15.24
N ASN A 58 -4.26 -11.10 -14.68
CA ASN A 58 -2.81 -11.37 -14.68
C ASN A 58 -1.95 -10.23 -14.11
N VAL A 59 -2.47 -9.53 -13.09
CA VAL A 59 -1.77 -8.47 -12.39
C VAL A 59 -1.21 -9.00 -11.07
N ILE A 60 0.07 -8.77 -10.84
CA ILE A 60 0.75 -8.91 -9.54
C ILE A 60 1.13 -7.50 -9.10
N SER A 61 0.78 -7.11 -7.89
CA SER A 61 1.08 -5.78 -7.41
C SER A 61 1.25 -5.71 -5.90
N ASN A 62 1.54 -4.51 -5.44
CA ASN A 62 1.81 -4.16 -4.06
C ASN A 62 0.80 -3.14 -3.51
N THR A 63 0.83 -3.00 -2.20
CA THR A 63 0.20 -1.93 -1.43
C THR A 63 0.81 -1.87 -0.03
N TYR A 64 0.65 -0.76 0.66
CA TYR A 64 1.10 -0.61 2.05
C TYR A 64 0.12 -1.17 3.07
N GLU A 65 -1.14 -1.35 2.70
CA GLU A 65 -2.18 -1.84 3.58
C GLU A 65 -3.32 -2.46 2.76
N LEU A 66 -3.94 -3.48 3.32
CA LEU A 66 -5.13 -4.14 2.80
C LEU A 66 -6.18 -4.18 3.90
N TRP A 67 -7.29 -3.47 3.72
CA TRP A 67 -8.33 -3.34 4.74
C TRP A 67 -8.89 -4.70 5.23
N TYR A 68 -8.80 -5.72 4.40
CA TYR A 68 -9.29 -7.08 4.68
C TYR A 68 -8.21 -8.04 5.20
N ASP A 69 -6.93 -7.67 5.21
CA ASP A 69 -5.85 -8.48 5.77
C ASP A 69 -5.58 -8.07 7.22
N HIS A 70 -5.63 -9.02 8.13
CA HIS A 70 -5.47 -8.80 9.56
C HIS A 70 -4.26 -9.55 10.12
N SER A 71 -3.20 -9.68 9.32
CA SER A 71 -1.94 -10.34 9.71
C SER A 71 -1.26 -9.65 10.90
N PHE A 72 -1.51 -8.36 11.12
CA PHE A 72 -0.98 -7.62 12.27
C PHE A 72 -2.02 -7.49 13.39
N PRO A 73 -1.64 -7.73 14.66
CA PRO A 73 -2.59 -7.76 15.79
C PRO A 73 -3.41 -6.48 15.99
N GLY A 74 -2.83 -5.31 15.68
CA GLY A 74 -3.50 -4.01 15.82
C GLY A 74 -4.41 -3.64 14.67
N HIS A 75 -4.28 -4.29 13.52
CA HIS A 75 -4.89 -3.86 12.27
C HIS A 75 -6.42 -3.95 12.29
N LYS A 76 -6.96 -5.06 12.78
CA LYS A 76 -8.43 -5.25 12.87
C LYS A 76 -9.11 -4.15 13.69
N LYS A 77 -8.50 -3.78 14.83
CA LYS A 77 -9.01 -2.71 15.68
C LYS A 77 -8.95 -1.36 14.97
N PHE A 78 -7.82 -1.06 14.34
CA PHE A 78 -7.63 0.17 13.58
C PHE A 78 -8.69 0.30 12.47
N GLN A 79 -8.91 -0.73 11.68
CA GLN A 79 -9.91 -0.75 10.61
C GLN A 79 -11.33 -0.58 11.16
N SER A 80 -11.68 -1.23 12.27
CA SER A 80 -12.98 -1.05 12.93
C SER A 80 -13.20 0.39 13.39
N ASP A 81 -12.18 1.02 13.99
CA ASP A 81 -12.28 2.39 14.47
C ASP A 81 -12.35 3.40 13.29
N LEU A 82 -11.60 3.13 12.22
CA LEU A 82 -11.64 3.93 10.99
C LEU A 82 -13.01 3.84 10.30
N ALA A 83 -13.58 2.63 10.20
CA ALA A 83 -14.91 2.40 9.63
C ALA A 83 -15.99 3.16 10.40
N LYS A 84 -15.96 3.13 11.74
CA LYS A 84 -16.91 3.88 12.59
C LYS A 84 -16.82 5.40 12.35
N ARG A 85 -15.62 5.93 12.13
CA ARG A 85 -15.41 7.37 11.92
C ARG A 85 -15.72 7.83 10.51
N SER A 86 -15.38 7.03 9.50
CA SER A 86 -15.55 7.37 8.09
C SER A 86 -16.92 6.98 7.53
N GLY A 87 -17.64 6.07 8.19
CA GLY A 87 -18.84 5.44 7.66
C GLY A 87 -18.58 4.45 6.51
N LYS A 88 -17.30 4.06 6.28
CA LYS A 88 -16.89 3.16 5.20
C LYS A 88 -16.20 1.93 5.79
N ASN A 89 -16.63 0.73 5.39
CA ASN A 89 -16.02 -0.52 5.81
C ASN A 89 -14.75 -0.85 5.03
N GLU A 90 -14.67 -0.41 3.78
CA GLU A 90 -13.55 -0.64 2.88
C GLU A 90 -12.72 0.64 2.80
N THR A 91 -11.48 0.56 3.19
CA THR A 91 -10.63 1.75 3.32
C THR A 91 -9.44 1.72 2.39
N ALA A 92 -8.99 2.91 2.05
CA ALA A 92 -7.76 3.15 1.34
C ALA A 92 -6.53 2.87 2.22
N MET A 93 -5.35 2.71 1.60
CA MET A 93 -4.09 2.54 2.36
C MET A 93 -3.59 3.83 3.02
N TRP A 94 -3.96 5.01 2.50
CA TRP A 94 -3.47 6.30 2.97
C TRP A 94 -3.79 6.61 4.44
N PRO A 95 -4.97 6.26 4.98
CA PRO A 95 -5.28 6.50 6.39
C PRO A 95 -4.31 5.86 7.37
N VAL A 96 -3.82 4.63 7.12
CA VAL A 96 -2.84 4.01 8.01
C VAL A 96 -1.48 4.68 7.92
N LEU A 97 -1.05 5.08 6.72
CA LEU A 97 0.20 5.80 6.52
C LEU A 97 0.17 7.17 7.19
N ALA A 98 -0.92 7.92 7.02
CA ALA A 98 -1.12 9.21 7.69
C ALA A 98 -1.14 9.06 9.22
N TYR A 99 -1.82 8.03 9.74
CA TYR A 99 -1.83 7.72 11.16
C TYR A 99 -0.43 7.47 11.70
N ILE A 100 0.38 6.67 11.00
CA ILE A 100 1.77 6.37 11.37
C ILE A 100 2.60 7.65 11.37
N GLY A 101 2.48 8.50 10.35
CA GLY A 101 3.18 9.78 10.28
C GLY A 101 2.85 10.68 11.48
N VAL A 102 1.56 10.82 11.81
CA VAL A 102 1.14 11.63 12.99
C VAL A 102 1.66 11.04 14.30
N LYS A 103 1.71 9.70 14.43
CA LYS A 103 2.26 9.05 15.63
C LYS A 103 3.77 9.26 15.78
N PHE A 104 4.52 9.31 14.69
CA PHE A 104 5.93 9.71 14.72
C PHE A 104 6.09 11.17 15.15
N ILE A 105 5.26 12.09 14.62
CA ILE A 105 5.28 13.50 15.00
C ILE A 105 5.00 13.65 16.51
N GLU A 106 3.98 12.98 17.02
CA GLU A 106 3.64 12.97 18.45
C GLU A 106 4.82 12.46 19.30
N ALA A 107 5.38 11.31 18.93
CA ALA A 107 6.47 10.70 19.67
C ALA A 107 7.76 11.56 19.65
N ALA A 108 8.08 12.13 18.48
CA ALA A 108 9.26 12.99 18.34
C ALA A 108 9.12 14.30 19.11
N GLY A 109 7.95 14.94 19.07
CA GLY A 109 7.67 16.15 19.84
C GLY A 109 7.79 15.91 21.35
N ASN A 110 7.24 14.81 21.84
CA ASN A 110 7.36 14.41 23.25
C ASN A 110 8.82 14.13 23.65
N LYS A 111 9.60 13.46 22.79
CA LYS A 111 11.01 13.16 23.04
C LYS A 111 11.90 14.41 23.00
N ALA A 112 11.67 15.28 22.02
CA ALA A 112 12.43 16.51 21.86
C ALA A 112 12.07 17.59 22.88
N GLY A 113 10.83 17.58 23.40
CA GLY A 113 10.30 18.61 24.30
C GLY A 113 10.17 19.99 23.63
N THR A 114 10.27 20.07 22.31
CA THR A 114 10.26 21.30 21.52
C THR A 114 9.85 21.00 20.08
N MET A 115 9.42 22.04 19.35
CA MET A 115 9.17 21.99 17.90
C MET A 115 10.32 22.64 17.10
N ASP A 116 11.47 22.89 17.71
CA ASP A 116 12.68 23.25 16.99
C ASP A 116 13.04 22.16 15.97
N ALA A 117 13.24 22.55 14.71
CA ALA A 117 13.33 21.60 13.58
C ALA A 117 14.53 20.63 13.73
N ASP A 118 15.68 21.11 14.16
CA ASP A 118 16.89 20.28 14.26
C ASP A 118 16.76 19.26 15.41
N LYS A 119 16.26 19.71 16.56
CA LYS A 119 16.02 18.81 17.71
C LYS A 119 14.92 17.81 17.43
N PHE A 120 13.90 18.22 16.69
CA PHE A 120 12.82 17.35 16.28
C PHE A 120 13.30 16.28 15.29
N ALA A 121 14.08 16.66 14.27
CA ALA A 121 14.69 15.72 13.33
C ALA A 121 15.61 14.71 14.04
N ALA A 122 16.49 15.18 14.92
CA ALA A 122 17.36 14.31 15.72
C ALA A 122 16.56 13.35 16.63
N ALA A 123 15.39 13.77 17.12
CA ALA A 123 14.53 12.90 17.92
C ALA A 123 13.90 11.77 17.12
N LEU A 124 13.68 11.95 15.80
CA LEU A 124 13.15 10.94 14.89
C LEU A 124 14.18 9.86 14.53
N GLU A 125 15.47 10.19 14.51
CA GLU A 125 16.53 9.25 14.14
C GLU A 125 16.54 8.01 15.04
N GLY A 126 16.44 6.83 14.44
CA GLY A 126 16.37 5.55 15.15
C GLY A 126 15.09 5.32 15.96
N MET A 127 14.11 6.24 15.86
CA MET A 127 12.87 6.12 16.62
C MET A 127 12.04 4.94 16.15
N THR A 128 11.61 4.10 17.08
CA THR A 128 10.66 3.01 16.85
C THR A 128 9.35 3.31 17.55
N ILE A 129 8.24 3.15 16.82
CA ILE A 129 6.89 3.26 17.36
C ILE A 129 6.07 2.00 17.05
N LYS A 130 5.12 1.68 17.92
CA LYS A 130 4.11 0.65 17.69
C LYS A 130 3.01 1.21 16.78
N THR A 131 2.69 0.48 15.73
CA THR A 131 1.65 0.87 14.77
C THR A 131 0.62 -0.26 14.56
N PRO A 132 -0.53 0.04 13.97
CA PRO A 132 -1.53 -0.98 13.63
C PRO A 132 -1.01 -2.09 12.70
N VAL A 133 0.02 -1.80 11.93
CA VAL A 133 0.61 -2.71 10.94
C VAL A 133 2.05 -3.13 11.32
N GLY A 134 2.32 -3.25 12.62
CA GLY A 134 3.60 -3.64 13.18
C GLY A 134 4.46 -2.46 13.61
N ASP A 135 5.61 -2.74 14.20
CA ASP A 135 6.54 -1.70 14.64
C ASP A 135 7.19 -1.02 13.42
N ARG A 136 7.34 0.30 13.51
CA ARG A 136 8.00 1.10 12.48
C ARG A 136 9.16 1.86 13.09
N THR A 137 10.30 1.79 12.41
CA THR A 137 11.55 2.45 12.82
C THR A 137 12.00 3.39 11.71
N ILE A 138 12.41 4.59 12.08
CA ILE A 138 13.06 5.53 11.15
C ILE A 138 14.56 5.24 11.17
N ASP A 139 15.10 4.93 9.99
CA ASP A 139 16.51 4.74 9.79
C ASP A 139 17.27 6.06 10.01
N PRO A 140 18.32 6.09 10.88
CA PRO A 140 19.03 7.33 11.20
C PRO A 140 19.92 7.83 10.06
N LYS A 141 20.22 7.01 9.04
CA LYS A 141 21.06 7.40 7.90
C LYS A 141 20.24 7.88 6.73
N THR A 142 19.15 7.17 6.44
CA THR A 142 18.31 7.45 5.26
C THR A 142 17.09 8.28 5.58
N HIS A 143 16.74 8.41 6.87
CA HIS A 143 15.52 9.04 7.38
C HIS A 143 14.22 8.43 6.83
N GLN A 144 14.28 7.19 6.33
CA GLN A 144 13.14 6.43 5.85
C GLN A 144 12.59 5.51 6.94
N ALA A 145 11.28 5.36 6.97
CA ALA A 145 10.64 4.35 7.82
C ALA A 145 10.65 2.98 7.14
N ASN A 146 10.87 1.91 7.92
CA ASN A 146 10.82 0.53 7.45
C ASN A 146 9.37 0.05 7.22
N THR A 147 8.64 0.68 6.32
CA THR A 147 7.20 0.46 6.17
C THR A 147 6.88 -0.95 5.67
N GLY A 148 7.69 -1.50 4.76
CA GLY A 148 7.38 -2.77 4.09
C GLY A 148 6.16 -2.66 3.18
N GLN A 149 5.85 -3.73 2.47
CA GLN A 149 4.73 -3.77 1.54
C GLN A 149 4.11 -5.16 1.45
N PHE A 150 2.81 -5.21 1.21
CA PHE A 150 2.12 -6.41 0.78
C PHE A 150 2.25 -6.59 -0.72
N TRP A 151 2.49 -7.80 -1.16
CA TRP A 151 2.57 -8.20 -2.56
C TRP A 151 1.75 -9.44 -2.84
N GLY A 152 1.16 -9.51 -4.03
CA GLY A 152 0.46 -10.71 -4.47
C GLY A 152 -0.30 -10.52 -5.77
N PRO A 153 -0.83 -11.61 -6.31
CA PRO A 153 -1.69 -11.58 -7.48
C PRO A 153 -3.07 -11.01 -7.13
N MET A 154 -3.61 -10.24 -8.07
CA MET A 154 -4.94 -9.65 -7.99
C MET A 154 -5.98 -10.60 -8.60
N VAL A 155 -6.80 -11.22 -7.75
CA VAL A 155 -7.76 -12.26 -8.14
C VAL A 155 -9.21 -11.81 -7.96
N LYS A 156 -10.12 -12.43 -8.69
CA LYS A 156 -11.56 -12.32 -8.43
C LYS A 156 -11.91 -13.10 -7.17
N LYS A 157 -12.78 -12.52 -6.34
CA LYS A 157 -13.30 -13.18 -5.15
C LYS A 157 -14.82 -13.08 -5.14
N SER A 158 -15.49 -14.17 -4.78
CA SER A 158 -16.95 -14.17 -4.63
C SER A 158 -17.40 -13.18 -3.57
N GLY A 159 -18.45 -12.42 -3.86
CA GLY A 159 -19.06 -11.47 -2.92
C GLY A 159 -18.46 -10.07 -2.94
N VAL A 160 -17.50 -9.80 -3.85
CA VAL A 160 -16.96 -8.44 -4.08
C VAL A 160 -16.89 -8.13 -5.57
N ASP A 161 -17.14 -6.87 -5.93
CA ASP A 161 -17.20 -6.39 -7.31
C ASP A 161 -15.84 -5.94 -7.86
N TYR A 162 -14.77 -6.15 -7.12
CA TYR A 162 -13.40 -5.76 -7.48
C TYR A 162 -12.44 -6.92 -7.19
N ARG A 163 -11.20 -6.80 -7.69
CA ARG A 163 -10.17 -7.78 -7.40
C ARG A 163 -9.52 -7.53 -6.05
N VAL A 164 -9.16 -8.61 -5.38
CA VAL A 164 -8.41 -8.62 -4.12
C VAL A 164 -7.06 -9.30 -4.31
N MET A 165 -6.09 -8.92 -3.52
CA MET A 165 -4.81 -9.63 -3.46
C MET A 165 -4.99 -10.97 -2.75
N SER A 166 -4.63 -12.07 -3.40
CA SER A 166 -4.63 -13.41 -2.78
C SER A 166 -3.80 -14.40 -3.61
N PRO A 167 -2.84 -15.14 -3.03
CA PRO A 167 -2.39 -15.00 -1.64
C PRO A 167 -1.71 -13.65 -1.38
N VAL A 168 -1.67 -13.25 -0.12
CA VAL A 168 -0.98 -12.05 0.36
C VAL A 168 0.36 -12.44 0.96
N THR A 169 1.43 -11.76 0.58
CA THR A 169 2.75 -11.89 1.19
C THR A 169 3.23 -10.53 1.66
N PHE A 170 3.62 -10.41 2.93
CA PHE A 170 4.22 -9.18 3.44
C PHE A 170 5.74 -9.26 3.31
N TYR A 171 6.32 -8.26 2.68
CA TYR A 171 7.75 -8.05 2.56
C TYR A 171 8.17 -6.88 3.47
N PRO A 172 8.84 -7.16 4.60
CA PRO A 172 9.33 -6.10 5.46
C PRO A 172 10.44 -5.31 4.73
N ALA A 173 10.48 -4.01 4.96
CA ALA A 173 11.65 -3.23 4.59
C ALA A 173 12.74 -3.46 5.64
N THR A 174 13.96 -3.75 5.20
CA THR A 174 15.14 -3.81 6.04
C THR A 174 15.75 -2.42 6.19
N LEU A 175 16.34 -2.15 7.36
CA LEU A 175 17.18 -0.98 7.59
C LEU A 175 18.61 -1.49 7.45
N ASP A 176 19.33 -1.06 6.40
CA ASP A 176 20.72 -1.41 6.14
C ASP A 176 21.70 -0.37 6.69
#